data_1a1e60fd6aab93a545123e3d02d020e8
#
_entry.id   1a1e60fd6aab93a545123e3d02d020e8
#
_cell.length_a   1.000
_cell.length_b   1.000
_cell.length_c   1.000
_cell.angle_alpha   90.00
_cell.angle_beta   90.00
_cell.angle_gamma   90.00
#
_symmetry.space_group_name_H-M   'P 1'
#
loop_
_entity.id
_entity.type
_entity.pdbx_description
1 polymer ?
#
loop_
_entity_poly.entity_id
_entity_poly.type
_entity_poly.pdbx_seq_one_letter_code
_entity_poly.pdbx_strand_id
1 'polypeptide(L)'
;MKKILLVLAFFITIVTSAYPQLGNNNMTLLANIDNHTVPYSALWGYKDANDGREYAIIGTFDGTSFVDITDPGNIHEVGFVPSTSPGNSNNLWREMKTYSHYAYIVSEVGNSGIQIVDLQYLPDSVHYVKKFLAAGHSSTHSISQEGPYLYLNGSNGGFGSGVVVMDLADPENPVKRGSYNNYYVHDCRVKNDTIYAANIYDSRVSIIKATNKNSLSLITSFINLPNSGPHNTAVTSDSKYILVTDEIGNTPRQLKIWNREDLGNITFVTGWQPTGITTTIIHNVETYGNYALIAHYEAGIRLVDITNKSNPVEVAWYDTYPSTNSLDYEGCWGVYMFPSGKIIGSDRNTGLYVLKTTFNVKMAIEGFYNSVLNTMISGDTVKAYLRNSSSPYNIADSSAAVIDAISLTAKFNFFNAAAGNYYLIVSHRNSLETWSGNPVVYNPMGFNTYDFTDSQSKAYGNNMKSIDTSPVRYGVFSGDVNKDQSIDLSDLGMIDNDASNFSIGYIPSDVNGDNVADLSDITITENNAFNFITIIRP
;
A
#
# COMPACT_ATOMS: atom_id res chain seq x y z
N MET A 1 68.83 0.03 -21.41
CA MET A 1 67.80 -0.92 -20.96
C MET A 1 66.72 -0.13 -20.24
N LYS A 2 65.62 0.21 -20.92
CA LYS A 2 64.45 0.89 -20.31
C LYS A 2 63.53 -0.18 -19.71
N LYS A 3 63.32 -0.17 -18.40
CA LYS A 3 62.34 -1.03 -17.72
C LYS A 3 60.95 -0.42 -17.93
N ILE A 4 60.08 -1.12 -18.65
CA ILE A 4 58.67 -0.82 -18.76
C ILE A 4 57.98 -1.40 -17.52
N LEU A 5 57.39 -0.54 -16.72
CA LEU A 5 56.57 -0.91 -15.57
C LEU A 5 55.10 -1.12 -16.08
N LEU A 6 54.66 -2.36 -16.11
CA LEU A 6 53.29 -2.71 -16.47
C LEU A 6 52.42 -2.54 -15.21
N VAL A 7 51.56 -1.51 -15.17
CA VAL A 7 50.56 -1.36 -14.11
C VAL A 7 49.33 -2.14 -14.55
N LEU A 8 49.07 -3.28 -13.92
CA LEU A 8 47.82 -4.03 -14.06
C LEU A 8 46.74 -3.34 -13.23
N ALA A 9 45.84 -2.65 -13.88
CA ALA A 9 44.63 -2.15 -13.23
C ALA A 9 43.63 -3.33 -13.06
N PHE A 10 43.47 -3.79 -11.83
CA PHE A 10 42.37 -4.71 -11.46
C PHE A 10 41.06 -3.92 -11.44
N PHE A 11 40.21 -4.09 -12.44
CA PHE A 11 38.80 -3.72 -12.36
C PHE A 11 38.10 -4.74 -11.47
N ILE A 12 37.82 -4.38 -10.22
CA ILE A 12 36.87 -5.11 -9.36
C ILE A 12 35.48 -4.72 -9.86
N THR A 13 34.89 -5.56 -10.69
CA THR A 13 33.46 -5.52 -10.95
C THR A 13 32.75 -5.99 -9.67
N ILE A 14 32.22 -5.06 -8.90
CA ILE A 14 31.28 -5.38 -7.82
C ILE A 14 30.00 -5.87 -8.51
N VAL A 15 29.89 -7.19 -8.63
CA VAL A 15 28.60 -7.83 -8.93
C VAL A 15 27.78 -7.70 -7.63
N THR A 16 26.93 -6.68 -7.55
CA THR A 16 25.87 -6.65 -6.55
C THR A 16 24.92 -7.78 -6.92
N SER A 17 25.06 -8.93 -6.26
CA SER A 17 24.00 -9.93 -6.26
C SER A 17 22.77 -9.25 -5.66
N ALA A 18 21.77 -8.96 -6.49
CA ALA A 18 20.48 -8.53 -6.01
C ALA A 18 19.88 -9.71 -5.23
N TYR A 19 19.92 -9.64 -3.91
CA TYR A 19 19.19 -10.59 -3.06
C TYR A 19 17.68 -10.34 -3.28
N PRO A 20 16.84 -11.40 -3.25
CA PRO A 20 15.40 -11.23 -3.29
C PRO A 20 14.96 -10.25 -2.19
N GLN A 21 13.99 -9.40 -2.50
CA GLN A 21 13.42 -8.44 -1.54
C GLN A 21 12.54 -9.18 -0.52
N LEU A 22 13.16 -9.70 0.54
CA LEU A 22 12.48 -10.34 1.66
C LEU A 22 12.07 -9.29 2.69
N GLY A 23 10.94 -9.54 3.40
CA GLY A 23 10.46 -8.70 4.48
C GLY A 23 9.52 -7.58 4.05
N ASN A 24 9.80 -6.34 4.43
CA ASN A 24 8.95 -5.20 4.09
C ASN A 24 9.76 -3.94 3.80
N ASN A 25 9.15 -3.02 3.07
CA ASN A 25 9.63 -1.65 2.98
C ASN A 25 8.44 -0.70 2.85
N ASN A 26 8.43 0.35 3.67
CA ASN A 26 7.41 1.41 3.65
C ASN A 26 5.96 0.92 3.85
N MET A 27 5.79 -0.31 4.34
CA MET A 27 4.52 -0.85 4.83
C MET A 27 4.69 -1.37 6.26
N THR A 28 3.74 -1.05 7.13
CA THR A 28 3.65 -1.52 8.50
C THR A 28 2.55 -2.56 8.62
N LEU A 29 2.83 -3.69 9.24
CA LEU A 29 1.82 -4.67 9.62
C LEU A 29 1.04 -4.13 10.84
N LEU A 30 -0.28 -4.04 10.68
CA LEU A 30 -1.19 -3.68 11.76
C LEU A 30 -1.75 -4.92 12.45
N ALA A 31 -2.13 -5.93 11.66
CA ALA A 31 -2.57 -7.23 12.16
C ALA A 31 -2.41 -8.31 11.09
N ASN A 32 -2.29 -9.56 11.56
CA ASN A 32 -2.47 -10.76 10.77
C ASN A 32 -3.48 -11.66 11.51
N ILE A 33 -4.50 -12.14 10.80
CA ILE A 33 -5.53 -13.05 11.33
C ILE A 33 -5.51 -14.33 10.51
N ASP A 34 -5.21 -15.43 11.18
CA ASP A 34 -5.20 -16.79 10.66
C ASP A 34 -6.05 -17.69 11.55
N ASN A 35 -7.38 -17.47 11.51
CA ASN A 35 -8.36 -18.17 12.34
C ASN A 35 -8.90 -19.45 11.70
N HIS A 36 -8.58 -19.71 10.43
CA HIS A 36 -9.04 -20.84 9.65
C HIS A 36 -7.86 -21.70 9.20
N THR A 37 -7.97 -23.00 9.33
CA THR A 37 -6.90 -23.98 9.09
C THR A 37 -6.76 -24.42 7.63
N VAL A 38 -7.43 -23.77 6.71
CA VAL A 38 -7.54 -24.19 5.31
C VAL A 38 -7.04 -23.08 4.39
N PRO A 39 -6.65 -23.34 3.15
CA PRO A 39 -6.18 -22.30 2.26
C PRO A 39 -7.18 -21.17 2.09
N TYR A 40 -6.70 -19.94 2.20
CA TYR A 40 -7.48 -18.74 1.93
C TYR A 40 -7.48 -18.43 0.43
N SER A 41 -8.43 -17.60 -0.02
CA SER A 41 -8.57 -17.20 -1.41
C SER A 41 -8.77 -15.68 -1.56
N ALA A 42 -9.63 -15.24 -2.48
CA ALA A 42 -9.85 -13.83 -2.72
C ALA A 42 -10.40 -13.08 -1.50
N LEU A 43 -10.23 -11.77 -1.51
CA LEU A 43 -10.82 -10.87 -0.52
C LEU A 43 -11.44 -9.64 -1.18
N TRP A 44 -12.28 -8.95 -0.39
CA TRP A 44 -12.79 -7.63 -0.74
C TRP A 44 -12.95 -6.76 0.51
N GLY A 45 -12.92 -5.44 0.35
CA GLY A 45 -13.17 -4.49 1.43
C GLY A 45 -14.63 -4.01 1.41
N TYR A 46 -15.21 -3.83 2.58
CA TYR A 46 -16.49 -3.16 2.79
C TYR A 46 -16.32 -2.01 3.78
N LYS A 47 -16.76 -0.82 3.39
CA LYS A 47 -16.86 0.31 4.29
C LYS A 47 -18.34 0.61 4.53
N ASP A 48 -18.77 0.53 5.79
CA ASP A 48 -20.13 0.89 6.16
C ASP A 48 -20.33 2.40 5.96
N ALA A 49 -21.39 2.74 5.20
CA ALA A 49 -21.72 4.13 4.91
C ALA A 49 -22.35 4.87 6.10
N ASN A 50 -22.90 4.14 7.09
CA ASN A 50 -23.61 4.72 8.21
C ASN A 50 -22.65 5.22 9.31
N ASP A 51 -21.62 4.44 9.63
CA ASP A 51 -20.69 4.73 10.73
C ASP A 51 -19.22 4.83 10.31
N GLY A 52 -18.93 4.50 9.05
CA GLY A 52 -17.60 4.58 8.47
C GLY A 52 -16.68 3.43 8.84
N ARG A 53 -17.15 2.39 9.53
CA ARG A 53 -16.38 1.19 9.86
C ARG A 53 -15.91 0.46 8.61
N GLU A 54 -14.76 -0.19 8.74
CA GLU A 54 -14.12 -0.90 7.65
C GLU A 54 -14.01 -2.40 7.97
N TYR A 55 -14.41 -3.23 7.01
CA TYR A 55 -14.46 -4.68 7.14
C TYR A 55 -13.72 -5.36 6.00
N ALA A 56 -12.93 -6.37 6.31
CA ALA A 56 -12.39 -7.29 5.33
C ALA A 56 -13.33 -8.50 5.17
N ILE A 57 -13.64 -8.86 3.92
CA ILE A 57 -14.40 -10.05 3.58
C ILE A 57 -13.42 -10.98 2.88
N ILE A 58 -13.08 -12.12 3.48
CA ILE A 58 -12.04 -13.03 2.98
C ILE A 58 -12.59 -14.45 2.78
N GLY A 59 -12.29 -15.02 1.62
CA GLY A 59 -12.60 -16.39 1.30
C GLY A 59 -11.67 -17.37 2.00
N THR A 60 -12.26 -18.43 2.57
CA THR A 60 -11.55 -19.57 3.12
C THR A 60 -12.04 -20.85 2.41
N PHE A 61 -11.36 -21.97 2.60
CA PHE A 61 -11.81 -23.24 2.04
C PHE A 61 -13.21 -23.63 2.52
N ASP A 62 -13.54 -23.35 3.79
CA ASP A 62 -14.81 -23.74 4.40
C ASP A 62 -15.93 -22.72 4.27
N GLY A 63 -15.60 -21.47 3.84
CA GLY A 63 -16.60 -20.43 3.75
C GLY A 63 -16.02 -19.04 3.49
N THR A 64 -16.66 -18.03 4.05
CA THR A 64 -16.25 -16.63 3.94
C THR A 64 -16.28 -15.99 5.32
N SER A 65 -15.16 -15.41 5.74
CA SER A 65 -14.98 -14.69 7.00
C SER A 65 -15.19 -13.19 6.79
N PHE A 66 -15.83 -12.55 7.77
CA PHE A 66 -16.07 -11.11 7.83
C PHE A 66 -15.35 -10.56 9.06
N VAL A 67 -14.40 -9.68 8.86
CA VAL A 67 -13.48 -9.21 9.89
C VAL A 67 -13.60 -7.70 10.05
N ASP A 68 -13.90 -7.21 11.26
CA ASP A 68 -13.82 -5.78 11.58
C ASP A 68 -12.34 -5.37 11.69
N ILE A 69 -11.93 -4.44 10.85
CA ILE A 69 -10.58 -3.90 10.80
C ILE A 69 -10.54 -2.40 11.13
N THR A 70 -11.61 -1.88 11.69
CA THR A 70 -11.78 -0.44 11.97
C THR A 70 -10.70 0.06 12.91
N ASP A 71 -10.54 -0.61 14.04
CA ASP A 71 -9.51 -0.31 15.05
C ASP A 71 -8.31 -1.27 14.89
N PRO A 72 -7.12 -0.77 14.49
CA PRO A 72 -5.92 -1.60 14.39
C PRO A 72 -5.54 -2.33 15.69
N GLY A 73 -5.94 -1.81 16.86
CA GLY A 73 -5.70 -2.44 18.15
C GLY A 73 -6.71 -3.55 18.51
N ASN A 74 -7.80 -3.70 17.73
CA ASN A 74 -8.87 -4.66 18.03
C ASN A 74 -9.48 -5.24 16.75
N ILE A 75 -8.65 -5.82 15.91
CA ILE A 75 -9.08 -6.48 14.66
C ILE A 75 -9.60 -7.87 14.99
N HIS A 76 -10.85 -8.19 14.60
CA HIS A 76 -11.50 -9.46 14.96
C HIS A 76 -12.58 -9.90 13.96
N GLU A 77 -12.82 -11.20 13.86
CA GLU A 77 -13.92 -11.75 13.08
C GLU A 77 -15.27 -11.43 13.73
N VAL A 78 -16.21 -10.89 12.93
CA VAL A 78 -17.58 -10.56 13.34
C VAL A 78 -18.63 -11.52 12.77
N GLY A 79 -18.26 -12.39 11.83
CA GLY A 79 -19.15 -13.36 11.26
C GLY A 79 -18.47 -14.29 10.26
N PHE A 80 -19.09 -15.46 10.06
CA PHE A 80 -18.64 -16.47 9.11
C PHE A 80 -19.84 -17.07 8.37
N VAL A 81 -19.75 -17.13 7.05
CA VAL A 81 -20.76 -17.76 6.20
C VAL A 81 -20.17 -19.04 5.59
N PRO A 82 -20.67 -20.22 5.98
CA PRO A 82 -20.18 -21.50 5.46
C PRO A 82 -20.32 -21.64 3.95
N SER A 83 -19.43 -22.41 3.34
CA SER A 83 -19.58 -22.87 1.95
C SER A 83 -20.88 -23.63 1.72
N THR A 84 -21.43 -23.51 0.51
CA THR A 84 -22.60 -24.29 0.09
C THR A 84 -22.33 -25.79 -0.03
N SER A 85 -21.07 -26.22 -0.05
CA SER A 85 -20.64 -27.61 -0.16
C SER A 85 -19.34 -27.84 0.61
N PRO A 86 -19.40 -28.02 1.93
CA PRO A 86 -18.21 -28.23 2.76
C PRO A 86 -17.36 -29.40 2.27
N GLY A 87 -16.03 -29.25 2.32
CA GLY A 87 -15.07 -30.28 1.92
C GLY A 87 -14.88 -30.47 0.40
N ASN A 88 -15.55 -29.68 -0.44
CA ASN A 88 -15.32 -29.71 -1.88
C ASN A 88 -14.05 -28.91 -2.23
N SER A 89 -13.11 -29.51 -2.98
CA SER A 89 -11.83 -28.87 -3.35
C SER A 89 -12.02 -27.57 -4.15
N ASN A 90 -13.10 -27.44 -4.91
CA ASN A 90 -13.40 -26.23 -5.67
C ASN A 90 -13.84 -25.04 -4.78
N ASN A 91 -14.02 -25.25 -3.48
CA ASN A 91 -14.24 -24.15 -2.53
C ASN A 91 -13.06 -23.17 -2.47
N LEU A 92 -11.84 -23.62 -2.84
CA LEU A 92 -10.66 -22.76 -2.87
C LEU A 92 -10.86 -21.55 -3.78
N TRP A 93 -11.46 -21.74 -4.96
CA TRP A 93 -11.75 -20.66 -5.89
C TRP A 93 -13.05 -19.96 -5.49
N ARG A 94 -12.92 -18.96 -4.64
CA ARG A 94 -14.02 -18.16 -4.10
C ARG A 94 -13.69 -16.69 -4.26
N GLU A 95 -14.64 -15.92 -4.77
CA GLU A 95 -14.50 -14.47 -4.90
C GLU A 95 -15.76 -13.73 -4.44
N MET A 96 -15.61 -12.47 -4.05
CA MET A 96 -16.67 -11.64 -3.52
C MET A 96 -16.57 -10.18 -3.94
N LYS A 97 -17.73 -9.55 -4.07
CA LYS A 97 -17.90 -8.09 -4.24
C LYS A 97 -19.07 -7.59 -3.40
N THR A 98 -19.12 -6.30 -3.17
CA THR A 98 -20.20 -5.66 -2.41
C THR A 98 -20.96 -4.66 -3.25
N TYR A 99 -22.27 -4.56 -3.02
CA TYR A 99 -23.12 -3.48 -3.54
C TYR A 99 -24.13 -3.08 -2.47
N SER A 100 -24.25 -1.77 -2.18
CA SER A 100 -25.00 -1.27 -1.03
C SER A 100 -24.52 -1.95 0.26
N HIS A 101 -25.40 -2.50 1.06
CA HIS A 101 -25.07 -3.28 2.26
C HIS A 101 -25.12 -4.80 2.03
N TYR A 102 -24.96 -5.28 0.81
CA TYR A 102 -24.90 -6.71 0.49
C TYR A 102 -23.52 -7.14 0.00
N ALA A 103 -23.11 -8.33 0.43
CA ALA A 103 -21.99 -9.04 -0.15
C ALA A 103 -22.51 -10.18 -1.05
N TYR A 104 -21.89 -10.32 -2.22
CA TYR A 104 -22.17 -11.37 -3.20
C TYR A 104 -20.92 -12.23 -3.32
N ILE A 105 -21.07 -13.52 -3.05
CA ILE A 105 -19.97 -14.48 -3.00
C ILE A 105 -20.22 -15.57 -4.03
N VAL A 106 -19.24 -15.83 -4.89
CA VAL A 106 -19.25 -16.89 -5.90
C VAL A 106 -18.17 -17.91 -5.61
N SER A 107 -18.30 -19.12 -6.16
CA SER A 107 -17.26 -20.14 -6.14
C SER A 107 -17.39 -21.09 -7.33
N GLU A 108 -16.34 -21.88 -7.60
CA GLU A 108 -16.35 -22.89 -8.64
C GLU A 108 -17.07 -24.20 -8.26
N VAL A 109 -17.59 -24.28 -7.05
CA VAL A 109 -18.39 -25.44 -6.62
C VAL A 109 -19.66 -25.55 -7.46
N GLY A 110 -19.91 -26.68 -8.06
CA GLY A 110 -21.12 -26.95 -8.85
C GLY A 110 -22.40 -26.68 -8.04
N ASN A 111 -23.33 -25.97 -8.62
CA ASN A 111 -24.58 -25.51 -7.99
C ASN A 111 -24.37 -24.60 -6.76
N SER A 112 -23.23 -23.94 -6.65
CA SER A 112 -22.99 -22.94 -5.58
C SER A 112 -23.82 -21.68 -5.79
N GLY A 113 -24.09 -21.29 -7.03
CA GLY A 113 -24.78 -20.06 -7.34
C GLY A 113 -24.05 -18.82 -6.82
N ILE A 114 -24.82 -17.87 -6.30
CA ILE A 114 -24.34 -16.67 -5.62
C ILE A 114 -24.84 -16.72 -4.18
N GLN A 115 -23.95 -16.73 -3.19
CA GLN A 115 -24.33 -16.53 -1.79
C GLN A 115 -24.53 -15.03 -1.57
N ILE A 116 -25.69 -14.64 -1.04
CA ILE A 116 -26.04 -13.24 -0.73
C ILE A 116 -26.04 -13.10 0.80
N VAL A 117 -25.30 -12.10 1.27
CA VAL A 117 -25.15 -11.80 2.70
C VAL A 117 -25.49 -10.35 2.92
N ASP A 118 -26.37 -10.07 3.87
CA ASP A 118 -26.77 -8.74 4.29
C ASP A 118 -25.80 -8.27 5.41
N LEU A 119 -25.19 -7.12 5.21
CA LEU A 119 -24.18 -6.50 6.08
C LEU A 119 -24.78 -5.39 6.96
N GLN A 120 -26.09 -5.11 6.87
CA GLN A 120 -26.71 -4.02 7.65
C GLN A 120 -26.70 -4.26 9.16
N TYR A 121 -26.43 -5.50 9.59
CA TYR A 121 -26.36 -5.88 11.01
C TYR A 121 -24.97 -5.72 11.62
N LEU A 122 -23.99 -5.28 10.82
CA LEU A 122 -22.66 -4.93 11.35
C LEU A 122 -22.75 -3.73 12.30
N PRO A 123 -21.94 -3.66 13.37
CA PRO A 123 -20.83 -4.55 13.69
C PRO A 123 -21.19 -5.84 14.43
N ASP A 124 -22.45 -6.07 14.79
CA ASP A 124 -22.84 -7.15 15.68
C ASP A 124 -22.81 -8.53 15.00
N SER A 125 -23.17 -8.59 13.71
CA SER A 125 -23.22 -9.85 12.94
C SER A 125 -23.36 -9.60 11.44
N VAL A 126 -23.30 -10.66 10.65
CA VAL A 126 -23.73 -10.70 9.25
C VAL A 126 -24.92 -11.64 9.09
N HIS A 127 -25.83 -11.33 8.17
CA HIS A 127 -27.02 -12.13 7.94
C HIS A 127 -26.94 -12.85 6.58
N TYR A 128 -26.84 -14.19 6.60
CA TYR A 128 -26.92 -14.99 5.37
C TYR A 128 -28.36 -14.99 4.85
N VAL A 129 -28.58 -14.30 3.72
CA VAL A 129 -29.91 -14.19 3.11
C VAL A 129 -30.28 -15.49 2.43
N LYS A 130 -29.50 -15.90 1.42
CA LYS A 130 -29.74 -17.13 0.67
C LYS A 130 -28.59 -17.48 -0.30
N LYS A 131 -28.68 -18.70 -0.82
CA LYS A 131 -28.04 -19.07 -2.07
C LYS A 131 -28.97 -18.72 -3.22
N PHE A 132 -28.58 -17.77 -4.06
CA PHE A 132 -29.31 -17.44 -5.28
C PHE A 132 -28.79 -18.27 -6.45
N LEU A 133 -29.66 -19.05 -7.09
CA LEU A 133 -29.33 -19.87 -8.24
C LEU A 133 -30.26 -19.53 -9.40
N ALA A 134 -29.77 -18.69 -10.34
CA ALA A 134 -30.52 -18.36 -11.53
C ALA A 134 -30.66 -19.58 -12.46
N ALA A 135 -31.72 -19.61 -13.28
CA ALA A 135 -31.94 -20.70 -14.24
C ALA A 135 -30.75 -20.82 -15.22
N GLY A 136 -30.15 -22.02 -15.25
CA GLY A 136 -28.97 -22.31 -16.05
C GLY A 136 -27.63 -21.88 -15.45
N HIS A 137 -27.59 -21.27 -14.28
CA HIS A 137 -26.36 -20.99 -13.55
C HIS A 137 -25.96 -22.20 -12.71
N SER A 138 -24.67 -22.47 -12.60
CA SER A 138 -24.13 -23.50 -11.70
C SER A 138 -23.08 -22.91 -10.76
N SER A 139 -21.96 -22.43 -11.30
CA SER A 139 -20.83 -21.87 -10.57
C SER A 139 -20.21 -20.72 -11.36
N THR A 140 -19.35 -19.96 -10.71
CA THR A 140 -18.66 -18.81 -11.31
C THR A 140 -17.25 -18.73 -10.76
N HIS A 141 -16.27 -18.47 -11.65
CA HIS A 141 -14.87 -18.37 -11.26
C HIS A 141 -14.57 -17.06 -10.55
N SER A 142 -14.85 -15.92 -11.18
CA SER A 142 -14.61 -14.60 -10.61
C SER A 142 -15.80 -13.65 -10.79
N ILE A 143 -15.79 -12.52 -10.08
CA ILE A 143 -16.89 -11.56 -10.07
C ILE A 143 -16.36 -10.13 -10.04
N SER A 144 -16.90 -9.27 -10.89
CA SER A 144 -16.70 -7.82 -10.87
C SER A 144 -17.99 -7.08 -10.58
N GLN A 145 -17.89 -5.82 -10.17
CA GLN A 145 -19.05 -5.01 -9.82
C GLN A 145 -18.85 -3.56 -10.28
N GLU A 146 -19.90 -2.98 -10.88
CA GLU A 146 -19.99 -1.54 -11.15
C GLU A 146 -21.46 -1.08 -11.08
N GLY A 147 -21.72 -0.04 -10.28
CA GLY A 147 -23.09 0.44 -10.04
C GLY A 147 -23.99 -0.71 -9.53
N PRO A 148 -25.25 -0.80 -9.97
CA PRO A 148 -26.17 -1.86 -9.55
C PRO A 148 -26.02 -3.14 -10.39
N TYR A 149 -24.79 -3.50 -10.82
CA TYR A 149 -24.55 -4.66 -11.66
C TYR A 149 -23.38 -5.50 -11.17
N LEU A 150 -23.57 -6.82 -11.20
CA LEU A 150 -22.49 -7.78 -11.11
C LEU A 150 -22.14 -8.31 -12.50
N TYR A 151 -20.88 -8.64 -12.69
CA TYR A 151 -20.34 -9.23 -13.90
C TYR A 151 -19.68 -10.55 -13.51
N LEU A 152 -20.35 -11.66 -13.84
CA LEU A 152 -19.89 -13.01 -13.53
C LEU A 152 -18.98 -13.51 -14.65
N ASN A 153 -17.78 -13.97 -14.31
CA ASN A 153 -16.77 -14.41 -15.27
C ASN A 153 -16.52 -15.91 -15.11
N GLY A 154 -16.24 -16.60 -16.21
CA GLY A 154 -15.94 -18.03 -16.19
C GLY A 154 -17.05 -18.87 -15.58
N SER A 155 -18.32 -18.51 -15.82
CA SER A 155 -19.46 -19.25 -15.27
C SER A 155 -19.65 -20.59 -15.96
N ASN A 156 -20.27 -21.53 -15.26
CA ASN A 156 -20.64 -22.84 -15.74
C ASN A 156 -22.16 -23.02 -15.84
N GLY A 157 -22.57 -24.11 -16.51
CA GLY A 157 -23.97 -24.36 -16.83
C GLY A 157 -24.40 -23.63 -18.11
N GLY A 158 -25.65 -23.22 -18.18
CA GLY A 158 -26.21 -22.50 -19.34
C GLY A 158 -25.89 -21.00 -19.39
N PHE A 159 -25.05 -20.47 -18.50
CA PHE A 159 -24.65 -19.07 -18.49
C PHE A 159 -23.58 -18.78 -19.54
N GLY A 160 -22.71 -19.76 -19.85
CA GLY A 160 -21.53 -19.59 -20.69
C GLY A 160 -20.33 -19.08 -19.88
N SER A 161 -19.14 -19.29 -20.44
CA SER A 161 -17.87 -19.06 -19.74
C SER A 161 -17.25 -17.68 -19.99
N GLY A 162 -17.96 -16.78 -20.64
CA GLY A 162 -17.54 -15.38 -20.82
C GLY A 162 -17.94 -14.49 -19.67
N VAL A 163 -18.52 -13.31 -19.99
CA VAL A 163 -19.07 -12.36 -19.01
C VAL A 163 -20.58 -12.41 -19.03
N VAL A 164 -21.22 -12.51 -17.87
CA VAL A 164 -22.68 -12.45 -17.70
C VAL A 164 -23.04 -11.31 -16.76
N VAL A 165 -23.95 -10.43 -17.18
CA VAL A 165 -24.41 -9.31 -16.36
C VAL A 165 -25.61 -9.71 -15.52
N MET A 166 -25.55 -9.44 -14.22
CA MET A 166 -26.66 -9.57 -13.27
C MET A 166 -27.05 -8.17 -12.77
N ASP A 167 -28.33 -7.85 -12.84
CA ASP A 167 -28.91 -6.60 -12.35
C ASP A 167 -29.34 -6.76 -10.90
N LEU A 168 -28.93 -5.83 -10.05
CA LEU A 168 -29.18 -5.79 -8.61
C LEU A 168 -30.25 -4.75 -8.23
N ALA A 169 -31.17 -4.40 -9.12
CA ALA A 169 -32.30 -3.51 -8.78
C ALA A 169 -33.10 -4.07 -7.59
N ASP A 170 -33.22 -5.38 -7.49
CA ASP A 170 -33.55 -6.10 -6.26
C ASP A 170 -32.28 -6.86 -5.81
N PRO A 171 -31.59 -6.37 -4.76
CA PRO A 171 -30.31 -6.94 -4.34
C PRO A 171 -30.37 -8.41 -3.93
N GLU A 172 -31.52 -8.87 -3.43
CA GLU A 172 -31.71 -10.25 -3.02
C GLU A 172 -32.15 -11.18 -4.16
N ASN A 173 -32.64 -10.62 -5.27
CA ASN A 173 -33.11 -11.38 -6.43
C ASN A 173 -32.45 -10.86 -7.73
N PRO A 174 -31.14 -11.04 -7.92
CA PRO A 174 -30.43 -10.58 -9.10
C PRO A 174 -31.04 -11.11 -10.40
N VAL A 175 -31.19 -10.25 -11.40
CA VAL A 175 -31.78 -10.61 -12.69
C VAL A 175 -30.70 -10.68 -13.76
N LYS A 176 -30.60 -11.86 -14.44
CA LYS A 176 -29.72 -12.00 -15.61
C LYS A 176 -30.15 -11.04 -16.71
N ARG A 177 -29.17 -10.26 -17.23
CA ARG A 177 -29.31 -9.42 -18.41
C ARG A 177 -28.57 -10.07 -19.60
N GLY A 178 -27.69 -9.35 -20.27
CA GLY A 178 -26.91 -9.84 -21.38
C GLY A 178 -25.67 -10.64 -20.98
N SER A 179 -25.05 -11.20 -21.99
CA SER A 179 -23.75 -11.88 -21.86
C SER A 179 -22.89 -11.69 -23.10
N TYR A 180 -21.58 -11.90 -22.94
CA TYR A 180 -20.59 -11.99 -24.02
C TYR A 180 -19.77 -13.26 -23.83
N ASN A 181 -19.85 -14.19 -24.76
CA ASN A 181 -19.30 -15.54 -24.63
C ASN A 181 -18.38 -15.95 -25.80
N ASN A 182 -17.76 -14.99 -26.51
CA ASN A 182 -16.87 -15.31 -27.62
C ASN A 182 -15.55 -15.95 -27.14
N TYR A 183 -15.14 -15.65 -25.91
CA TYR A 183 -13.95 -16.19 -25.25
C TYR A 183 -14.28 -16.54 -23.79
N TYR A 184 -13.52 -17.45 -23.22
CA TYR A 184 -13.49 -17.64 -21.78
C TYR A 184 -12.96 -16.36 -21.12
N VAL A 185 -13.65 -15.87 -20.08
CA VAL A 185 -13.18 -14.72 -19.29
C VAL A 185 -12.79 -15.21 -17.92
N HIS A 186 -11.51 -15.11 -17.61
CA HIS A 186 -11.00 -15.50 -16.30
C HIS A 186 -11.38 -14.45 -15.25
N ASP A 187 -11.04 -13.20 -15.53
CA ASP A 187 -11.43 -12.06 -14.71
C ASP A 187 -11.66 -10.82 -15.59
N CYS A 188 -12.31 -9.81 -15.05
CA CYS A 188 -12.49 -8.55 -15.73
C CYS A 188 -12.54 -7.37 -14.76
N ARG A 189 -12.22 -6.19 -15.28
CA ARG A 189 -12.54 -4.93 -14.65
C ARG A 189 -13.62 -4.22 -15.44
N VAL A 190 -14.56 -3.60 -14.73
CA VAL A 190 -15.59 -2.77 -15.38
C VAL A 190 -15.38 -1.32 -14.95
N LYS A 191 -15.42 -0.41 -15.93
CA LYS A 191 -15.32 1.02 -15.68
C LYS A 191 -16.08 1.79 -16.74
N ASN A 192 -17.02 2.64 -16.32
CA ASN A 192 -17.86 3.46 -17.18
C ASN A 192 -18.55 2.63 -18.28
N ASP A 193 -19.26 1.58 -17.88
CA ASP A 193 -19.96 0.67 -18.80
C ASP A 193 -19.06 -0.01 -19.85
N THR A 194 -17.78 -0.10 -19.58
CA THR A 194 -16.80 -0.79 -20.43
C THR A 194 -16.14 -1.91 -19.63
N ILE A 195 -16.21 -3.12 -20.17
CA ILE A 195 -15.61 -4.32 -19.58
C ILE A 195 -14.23 -4.54 -20.22
N TYR A 196 -13.22 -4.72 -19.38
CA TYR A 196 -11.86 -5.08 -19.76
C TYR A 196 -11.64 -6.53 -19.31
N ALA A 197 -11.78 -7.47 -20.23
CA ALA A 197 -11.83 -8.90 -19.94
C ALA A 197 -10.50 -9.58 -20.23
N ALA A 198 -9.96 -10.28 -19.24
CA ALA A 198 -8.79 -11.13 -19.35
C ALA A 198 -9.18 -12.51 -19.88
N ASN A 199 -8.82 -12.80 -21.13
CA ASN A 199 -9.07 -14.07 -21.79
C ASN A 199 -7.80 -14.94 -21.66
N ILE A 200 -7.61 -15.56 -20.49
CA ILE A 200 -6.34 -16.16 -20.06
C ILE A 200 -5.84 -17.24 -21.03
N TYR A 201 -6.74 -18.08 -21.56
CA TYR A 201 -6.40 -19.16 -22.47
C TYR A 201 -6.18 -18.71 -23.92
N ASP A 202 -6.68 -17.50 -24.26
CA ASP A 202 -6.56 -16.93 -25.61
C ASP A 202 -5.42 -15.91 -25.72
N SER A 203 -4.64 -15.73 -24.63
CA SER A 203 -3.58 -14.72 -24.56
C SER A 203 -4.05 -13.30 -24.90
N ARG A 204 -5.30 -12.98 -24.62
CA ARG A 204 -6.03 -11.83 -25.15
C ARG A 204 -6.67 -11.00 -24.06
N VAL A 205 -6.74 -9.70 -24.27
CA VAL A 205 -7.62 -8.80 -23.53
C VAL A 205 -8.70 -8.30 -24.47
N SER A 206 -9.97 -8.45 -24.07
CA SER A 206 -11.12 -7.96 -24.82
C SER A 206 -11.70 -6.71 -24.15
N ILE A 207 -11.99 -5.67 -24.93
CA ILE A 207 -12.67 -4.46 -24.49
C ILE A 207 -14.10 -4.54 -25.01
N ILE A 208 -15.07 -4.60 -24.11
CA ILE A 208 -16.46 -4.91 -24.41
C ILE A 208 -17.35 -3.76 -23.94
N LYS A 209 -18.23 -3.31 -24.82
CA LYS A 209 -19.25 -2.30 -24.50
C LYS A 209 -20.41 -2.92 -23.74
N ALA A 210 -20.75 -2.32 -22.59
CA ALA A 210 -21.83 -2.75 -21.71
C ALA A 210 -22.84 -1.63 -21.38
N THR A 211 -22.90 -0.57 -22.18
CA THR A 211 -23.89 0.50 -22.00
C THR A 211 -25.33 0.00 -22.09
N ASN A 212 -25.59 -1.00 -22.94
CA ASN A 212 -26.82 -1.77 -22.93
C ASN A 212 -26.57 -3.11 -22.21
N LYS A 213 -27.01 -3.23 -20.98
CA LYS A 213 -26.83 -4.42 -20.15
C LYS A 213 -27.48 -5.69 -20.72
N ASN A 214 -28.45 -5.55 -21.62
CA ASN A 214 -29.08 -6.68 -22.29
C ASN A 214 -28.35 -7.14 -23.56
N SER A 215 -27.38 -6.36 -24.07
CA SER A 215 -26.67 -6.66 -25.32
C SER A 215 -25.24 -6.14 -25.26
N LEU A 216 -24.30 -7.01 -24.89
CA LEU A 216 -22.87 -6.70 -24.86
C LEU A 216 -22.28 -6.84 -26.25
N SER A 217 -21.33 -5.98 -26.61
CA SER A 217 -20.66 -6.04 -27.91
C SER A 217 -19.17 -5.76 -27.79
N LEU A 218 -18.34 -6.48 -28.55
CA LEU A 218 -16.92 -6.23 -28.62
C LEU A 218 -16.66 -4.84 -29.23
N ILE A 219 -15.85 -4.03 -28.54
CA ILE A 219 -15.28 -2.80 -29.10
C ILE A 219 -14.02 -3.16 -29.88
N THR A 220 -13.07 -3.77 -29.21
CA THR A 220 -11.80 -4.22 -29.76
C THR A 220 -11.15 -5.26 -28.85
N SER A 221 -10.06 -5.87 -29.30
CA SER A 221 -9.24 -6.76 -28.48
C SER A 221 -7.80 -6.73 -28.96
N PHE A 222 -6.88 -7.08 -28.08
CA PHE A 222 -5.45 -7.16 -28.41
C PHE A 222 -4.81 -8.40 -27.76
N ILE A 223 -3.68 -8.86 -28.34
CA ILE A 223 -2.90 -9.95 -27.78
C ILE A 223 -1.93 -9.38 -26.75
N ASN A 224 -1.92 -9.96 -25.57
CA ASN A 224 -1.14 -9.50 -24.42
C ASN A 224 0.31 -10.04 -24.45
N LEU A 225 1.06 -9.77 -25.55
CA LEU A 225 2.47 -10.15 -25.69
C LEU A 225 3.43 -9.21 -24.94
N PRO A 226 4.67 -9.63 -24.64
CA PRO A 226 5.21 -11.01 -24.68
C PRO A 226 4.74 -11.85 -23.49
N ASN A 227 5.06 -13.17 -23.47
CA ASN A 227 4.83 -14.09 -22.35
C ASN A 227 3.38 -14.05 -21.82
N SER A 228 2.45 -14.25 -22.70
CA SER A 228 1.05 -13.94 -22.46
C SER A 228 0.31 -14.98 -21.64
N GLY A 229 -0.38 -14.51 -20.61
CA GLY A 229 -1.30 -15.26 -19.76
C GLY A 229 -2.14 -14.30 -18.92
N PRO A 230 -2.95 -13.40 -19.59
CA PRO A 230 -3.68 -12.34 -18.91
C PRO A 230 -4.67 -12.94 -17.91
N HIS A 231 -4.47 -12.62 -16.65
CA HIS A 231 -5.29 -13.10 -15.53
C HIS A 231 -6.32 -12.06 -15.09
N ASN A 232 -5.82 -10.89 -14.70
CA ASN A 232 -6.63 -9.81 -14.17
C ASN A 232 -6.33 -8.50 -14.92
N THR A 233 -7.26 -7.55 -14.87
CA THR A 233 -7.11 -6.24 -15.47
C THR A 233 -7.49 -5.13 -14.49
N ALA A 234 -6.79 -4.00 -14.59
CA ALA A 234 -7.19 -2.75 -13.96
C ALA A 234 -7.07 -1.59 -14.96
N VAL A 235 -7.76 -0.49 -14.68
CA VAL A 235 -7.77 0.67 -15.58
C VAL A 235 -7.42 1.93 -14.80
N THR A 236 -6.50 2.73 -15.34
CA THR A 236 -6.09 3.99 -14.70
C THR A 236 -7.26 4.95 -14.52
N SER A 237 -7.14 5.88 -13.55
CA SER A 237 -8.20 6.84 -13.22
C SER A 237 -8.66 7.68 -14.42
N ASP A 238 -7.73 8.05 -15.30
CA ASP A 238 -7.96 8.78 -16.55
C ASP A 238 -8.48 7.90 -17.70
N SER A 239 -8.60 6.59 -17.47
CA SER A 239 -9.02 5.58 -18.45
C SER A 239 -8.15 5.48 -19.71
N LYS A 240 -6.91 5.98 -19.68
CA LYS A 240 -6.01 5.96 -20.84
C LYS A 240 -5.15 4.70 -20.92
N TYR A 241 -4.97 3.99 -19.81
CA TYR A 241 -4.11 2.81 -19.73
C TYR A 241 -4.85 1.64 -19.10
N ILE A 242 -4.51 0.45 -19.59
CA ILE A 242 -4.93 -0.83 -19.02
C ILE A 242 -3.70 -1.48 -18.39
N LEU A 243 -3.84 -1.94 -17.16
CA LEU A 243 -2.90 -2.78 -16.46
C LEU A 243 -3.37 -4.23 -16.60
N VAL A 244 -2.47 -5.13 -16.92
CA VAL A 244 -2.77 -6.56 -17.12
C VAL A 244 -1.73 -7.38 -16.37
N THR A 245 -2.16 -8.33 -15.55
CA THR A 245 -1.28 -9.27 -14.86
C THR A 245 -1.21 -10.59 -15.59
N ASP A 246 -0.03 -11.22 -15.65
CA ASP A 246 0.19 -12.53 -16.25
C ASP A 246 0.32 -13.61 -15.18
N GLU A 247 -0.63 -14.53 -15.09
CA GLU A 247 -0.57 -15.65 -14.15
C GLU A 247 0.03 -16.91 -14.75
N ILE A 248 -0.23 -17.17 -16.01
CA ILE A 248 0.30 -18.31 -16.76
C ILE A 248 1.20 -17.86 -17.91
N GLY A 249 1.73 -18.79 -18.69
CA GLY A 249 2.63 -18.49 -19.79
C GLY A 249 4.10 -18.55 -19.38
N ASN A 250 4.97 -17.98 -20.22
CA ASN A 250 6.41 -17.98 -19.99
C ASN A 250 6.82 -16.92 -18.95
N THR A 251 7.96 -17.12 -18.32
CA THR A 251 8.60 -16.12 -17.44
C THR A 251 9.36 -15.06 -18.26
N PRO A 252 9.50 -13.84 -17.75
CA PRO A 252 8.91 -13.32 -16.53
C PRO A 252 7.41 -13.06 -16.66
N ARG A 253 6.63 -13.36 -15.61
CA ARG A 253 5.22 -13.01 -15.51
C ARG A 253 5.12 -11.62 -14.89
N GLN A 254 4.53 -10.68 -15.60
CA GLN A 254 4.67 -9.25 -15.31
C GLN A 254 3.32 -8.56 -15.17
N LEU A 255 3.33 -7.42 -14.46
CA LEU A 255 2.33 -6.38 -14.67
C LEU A 255 2.66 -5.68 -15.98
N LYS A 256 1.75 -5.71 -16.95
CA LYS A 256 1.89 -5.01 -18.24
C LYS A 256 1.02 -3.78 -18.29
N ILE A 257 1.56 -2.70 -18.80
CA ILE A 257 0.84 -1.44 -19.02
C ILE A 257 0.66 -1.24 -20.51
N TRP A 258 -0.61 -1.04 -20.90
CA TRP A 258 -1.03 -0.84 -22.29
C TRP A 258 -1.69 0.53 -22.46
N ASN A 259 -1.27 1.30 -23.47
CA ASN A 259 -1.93 2.53 -23.86
C ASN A 259 -3.14 2.19 -24.74
N ARG A 260 -4.33 2.70 -24.36
CA ARG A 260 -5.59 2.50 -25.06
C ARG A 260 -6.24 3.79 -25.56
N GLU A 261 -5.53 4.90 -25.62
CA GLU A 261 -6.09 6.19 -26.09
C GLU A 261 -6.61 6.05 -27.53
N ASP A 262 -5.94 5.24 -28.34
CA ASP A 262 -6.44 4.81 -29.65
C ASP A 262 -6.89 3.33 -29.58
N LEU A 263 -8.20 3.11 -29.60
CA LEU A 263 -8.80 1.77 -29.59
C LEU A 263 -8.55 0.98 -30.87
N GLY A 264 -8.17 1.64 -31.96
CA GLY A 264 -7.73 0.99 -33.21
C GLY A 264 -6.28 0.52 -33.17
N ASN A 265 -5.47 1.05 -32.22
CA ASN A 265 -4.05 0.73 -32.10
C ASN A 265 -3.60 0.75 -30.63
N ILE A 266 -4.01 -0.25 -29.86
CA ILE A 266 -3.59 -0.41 -28.48
C ILE A 266 -2.14 -0.86 -28.43
N THR A 267 -1.27 -0.09 -27.74
CA THR A 267 0.18 -0.30 -27.74
C THR A 267 0.72 -0.67 -26.37
N PHE A 268 1.68 -1.60 -26.36
CA PHE A 268 2.44 -1.95 -25.15
C PHE A 268 3.34 -0.79 -24.73
N VAL A 269 3.30 -0.42 -23.44
CA VAL A 269 4.12 0.64 -22.87
C VAL A 269 5.32 0.06 -22.13
N THR A 270 5.08 -0.82 -21.16
CA THR A 270 6.14 -1.45 -20.36
C THR A 270 5.61 -2.68 -19.62
N GLY A 271 6.53 -3.51 -19.15
CA GLY A 271 6.29 -4.56 -18.17
C GLY A 271 7.02 -4.24 -16.86
N TRP A 272 6.40 -4.53 -15.74
CA TRP A 272 6.98 -4.34 -14.41
C TRP A 272 6.95 -5.63 -13.59
N GLN A 273 7.97 -5.80 -12.76
CA GLN A 273 8.08 -6.81 -11.72
C GLN A 273 9.00 -6.31 -10.60
N PRO A 274 8.94 -6.87 -9.38
CA PRO A 274 9.82 -6.45 -8.29
C PRO A 274 11.31 -6.65 -8.65
N THR A 275 12.17 -5.75 -8.20
CA THR A 275 13.60 -5.83 -8.46
C THR A 275 14.20 -7.10 -7.83
N GLY A 276 14.90 -7.90 -8.63
CA GLY A 276 15.54 -9.15 -8.18
C GLY A 276 14.59 -10.35 -8.06
N ILE A 277 13.30 -10.19 -8.32
CA ILE A 277 12.29 -11.27 -8.29
C ILE A 277 11.72 -11.43 -9.69
N THR A 278 12.11 -12.48 -10.39
CA THR A 278 11.72 -12.73 -11.80
C THR A 278 10.96 -14.03 -12.02
N THR A 279 10.86 -14.84 -10.97
CA THR A 279 10.32 -16.21 -11.04
C THR A 279 8.95 -16.38 -10.41
N THR A 280 8.46 -15.37 -9.66
CA THR A 280 7.15 -15.43 -9.00
C THR A 280 6.00 -15.10 -9.95
N ILE A 281 4.79 -15.44 -9.53
CA ILE A 281 3.55 -15.25 -10.28
C ILE A 281 2.85 -13.99 -9.80
N ILE A 282 2.59 -13.07 -10.71
CA ILE A 282 1.73 -11.91 -10.44
C ILE A 282 0.26 -12.31 -10.61
N HIS A 283 -0.61 -11.88 -9.70
CA HIS A 283 -2.01 -12.32 -9.66
C HIS A 283 -2.97 -11.15 -9.88
N ASN A 284 -3.43 -10.49 -8.84
CA ASN A 284 -4.44 -9.44 -8.93
C ASN A 284 -3.84 -8.03 -8.84
N VAL A 285 -4.45 -7.08 -9.55
CA VAL A 285 -4.09 -5.66 -9.53
C VAL A 285 -5.32 -4.77 -9.34
N GLU A 286 -5.21 -3.81 -8.44
CA GLU A 286 -6.16 -2.71 -8.24
C GLU A 286 -5.46 -1.37 -8.48
N THR A 287 -6.21 -0.37 -8.98
CA THR A 287 -5.65 0.98 -9.19
C THR A 287 -6.27 1.99 -8.24
N TYR A 288 -5.42 2.78 -7.58
CA TYR A 288 -5.80 3.83 -6.65
C TYR A 288 -5.05 5.13 -7.01
N GLY A 289 -5.71 6.05 -7.72
CA GLY A 289 -5.06 7.25 -8.24
C GLY A 289 -3.90 6.91 -9.18
N ASN A 290 -2.69 7.27 -8.78
CA ASN A 290 -1.45 6.99 -9.51
C ASN A 290 -0.72 5.73 -9.00
N TYR A 291 -1.38 4.87 -8.26
CA TYR A 291 -0.77 3.65 -7.72
C TYR A 291 -1.45 2.40 -8.26
N ALA A 292 -0.67 1.37 -8.51
CA ALA A 292 -1.11 -0.01 -8.67
C ALA A 292 -0.80 -0.78 -7.38
N LEU A 293 -1.83 -1.35 -6.76
CA LEU A 293 -1.71 -2.28 -5.64
C LEU A 293 -1.83 -3.70 -6.19
N ILE A 294 -0.88 -4.54 -5.86
CA ILE A 294 -0.69 -5.83 -6.53
C ILE A 294 -0.61 -6.95 -5.49
N ALA A 295 -1.39 -8.00 -5.69
CA ALA A 295 -1.18 -9.31 -5.09
C ALA A 295 -0.21 -10.11 -5.97
N HIS A 296 0.90 -10.54 -5.40
CA HIS A 296 1.99 -11.14 -6.18
C HIS A 296 2.43 -12.48 -5.57
N TYR A 297 1.49 -13.38 -5.31
CA TYR A 297 1.70 -14.69 -4.67
C TYR A 297 2.90 -14.68 -3.70
N GLU A 298 3.96 -15.45 -3.96
CA GLU A 298 5.13 -15.55 -3.09
C GLU A 298 5.93 -14.24 -2.91
N ALA A 299 5.73 -13.25 -3.76
CA ALA A 299 6.33 -11.93 -3.55
C ALA A 299 5.48 -11.01 -2.64
N GLY A 300 4.27 -11.44 -2.24
CA GLY A 300 3.42 -10.73 -1.29
C GLY A 300 2.67 -9.53 -1.89
N ILE A 301 2.54 -8.46 -1.11
CA ILE A 301 1.78 -7.26 -1.46
C ILE A 301 2.73 -6.17 -1.94
N ARG A 302 2.45 -5.59 -3.12
CA ARG A 302 3.30 -4.59 -3.76
C ARG A 302 2.51 -3.33 -4.09
N LEU A 303 3.06 -2.16 -3.75
CA LEU A 303 2.52 -0.85 -4.16
C LEU A 303 3.48 -0.18 -5.13
N VAL A 304 3.00 0.10 -6.33
CA VAL A 304 3.80 0.63 -7.44
C VAL A 304 3.26 1.98 -7.85
N ASP A 305 4.09 3.00 -7.83
CA ASP A 305 3.78 4.30 -8.42
C ASP A 305 3.83 4.18 -9.95
N ILE A 306 2.70 4.42 -10.57
CA ILE A 306 2.49 4.39 -12.01
C ILE A 306 2.27 5.79 -12.59
N THR A 307 2.70 6.85 -11.90
CA THR A 307 2.63 8.24 -12.42
C THR A 307 3.31 8.31 -13.79
N ASN A 308 4.53 7.77 -13.89
CA ASN A 308 5.20 7.55 -15.16
C ASN A 308 4.92 6.12 -15.65
N LYS A 309 4.02 5.98 -16.61
CA LYS A 309 3.59 4.68 -17.16
C LYS A 309 4.72 3.89 -17.85
N SER A 310 5.76 4.60 -18.34
CA SER A 310 6.93 3.97 -18.99
C SER A 310 8.02 3.55 -17.99
N ASN A 311 7.92 4.01 -16.73
CA ASN A 311 8.88 3.69 -15.68
C ASN A 311 8.14 3.57 -14.33
N PRO A 312 7.35 2.51 -14.11
CA PRO A 312 6.71 2.25 -12.82
C PRO A 312 7.74 2.02 -11.73
N VAL A 313 7.50 2.58 -10.53
CA VAL A 313 8.43 2.50 -9.40
C VAL A 313 7.75 1.83 -8.20
N GLU A 314 8.34 0.76 -7.69
CA GLU A 314 7.89 0.15 -6.44
C GLU A 314 8.22 1.09 -5.27
N VAL A 315 7.19 1.52 -4.54
CA VAL A 315 7.34 2.49 -3.44
C VAL A 315 7.15 1.85 -2.06
N ALA A 316 6.42 0.74 -2.00
CA ALA A 316 6.21 0.02 -0.76
C ALA A 316 5.88 -1.45 -1.02
N TRP A 317 6.26 -2.35 -0.10
CA TRP A 317 5.90 -3.76 -0.16
C TRP A 317 5.88 -4.41 1.21
N TYR A 318 5.15 -5.52 1.28
CA TYR A 318 5.16 -6.45 2.40
C TYR A 318 5.13 -7.88 1.86
N ASP A 319 6.16 -8.65 2.16
CA ASP A 319 6.26 -10.04 1.78
C ASP A 319 5.50 -10.89 2.81
N THR A 320 4.39 -11.50 2.39
CA THR A 320 3.55 -12.34 3.24
C THR A 320 4.02 -13.80 3.28
N TYR A 321 4.91 -14.20 2.34
CA TYR A 321 5.43 -15.55 2.19
C TYR A 321 6.95 -15.57 1.96
N PRO A 322 7.76 -15.17 2.95
CA PRO A 322 9.20 -14.93 2.78
C PRO A 322 10.07 -16.19 2.61
N SER A 323 9.47 -17.38 2.58
CA SER A 323 10.21 -18.64 2.54
C SER A 323 10.79 -18.96 1.16
N THR A 324 10.13 -18.57 0.08
CA THR A 324 10.52 -18.85 -1.30
C THR A 324 10.10 -17.74 -2.27
N ASN A 325 10.70 -17.75 -3.46
CA ASN A 325 10.33 -16.92 -4.61
C ASN A 325 10.35 -17.79 -5.86
N SER A 326 9.42 -18.73 -5.95
CA SER A 326 9.30 -19.71 -7.03
C SER A 326 8.10 -19.46 -7.95
N LEU A 327 7.90 -20.30 -8.94
CA LEU A 327 6.71 -20.32 -9.79
C LEU A 327 5.60 -21.18 -9.13
N ASP A 328 5.21 -20.81 -7.91
CA ASP A 328 4.14 -21.49 -7.20
C ASP A 328 3.01 -20.52 -6.83
N TYR A 329 1.85 -21.08 -6.50
CA TYR A 329 0.62 -20.34 -6.18
C TYR A 329 0.46 -20.15 -4.67
N GLU A 330 1.55 -20.07 -3.91
CA GLU A 330 1.54 -19.81 -2.48
C GLU A 330 1.62 -18.29 -2.22
N GLY A 331 1.25 -17.83 -1.02
CA GLY A 331 1.33 -16.43 -0.63
C GLY A 331 0.11 -15.59 -1.02
N CYS A 332 0.31 -14.35 -1.45
CA CYS A 332 -0.74 -13.33 -1.58
C CYS A 332 -1.63 -13.53 -2.82
N TRP A 333 -2.93 -13.85 -2.59
CA TRP A 333 -3.95 -14.04 -3.62
C TRP A 333 -4.62 -12.73 -4.07
N GLY A 334 -5.07 -11.92 -3.12
CA GLY A 334 -5.87 -10.73 -3.39
C GLY A 334 -5.50 -9.54 -2.52
N VAL A 335 -5.82 -8.34 -2.99
CA VAL A 335 -5.55 -7.08 -2.29
C VAL A 335 -6.70 -6.10 -2.43
N TYR A 336 -6.86 -5.23 -1.43
CA TYR A 336 -7.77 -4.10 -1.47
C TYR A 336 -7.24 -2.96 -0.59
N MET A 337 -7.50 -1.70 -0.97
CA MET A 337 -7.12 -0.53 -0.17
C MET A 337 -8.36 0.31 0.16
N PHE A 338 -8.53 0.61 1.44
CA PHE A 338 -9.59 1.47 1.93
C PHE A 338 -9.24 2.97 1.78
N PRO A 339 -10.26 3.85 1.76
CA PRO A 339 -10.02 5.29 1.77
C PRO A 339 -9.22 5.80 2.97
N SER A 340 -9.24 5.07 4.10
CA SER A 340 -8.37 5.34 5.27
C SER A 340 -6.88 5.08 4.99
N GLY A 341 -6.57 4.43 3.87
CA GLY A 341 -5.23 3.96 3.52
C GLY A 341 -4.85 2.63 4.15
N LYS A 342 -5.75 1.95 4.86
CA LYS A 342 -5.54 0.55 5.23
C LYS A 342 -5.53 -0.32 3.98
N ILE A 343 -4.56 -1.20 3.90
CA ILE A 343 -4.42 -2.20 2.84
C ILE A 343 -4.74 -3.55 3.46
N ILE A 344 -5.56 -4.33 2.80
CA ILE A 344 -5.76 -5.73 3.15
C ILE A 344 -5.22 -6.63 2.05
N GLY A 345 -4.64 -7.75 2.47
CA GLY A 345 -4.19 -8.83 1.59
C GLY A 345 -4.60 -10.18 2.12
N SER A 346 -5.02 -11.08 1.23
CA SER A 346 -5.24 -12.47 1.56
C SER A 346 -4.02 -13.30 1.19
N ASP A 347 -3.41 -13.93 2.17
CA ASP A 347 -2.35 -14.91 1.96
C ASP A 347 -2.95 -16.31 2.07
N ARG A 348 -2.67 -17.17 1.10
CA ARG A 348 -3.25 -18.53 1.03
C ARG A 348 -2.92 -19.39 2.23
N ASN A 349 -1.76 -19.14 2.85
CA ASN A 349 -1.19 -19.99 3.90
C ASN A 349 -1.39 -19.42 5.30
N THR A 350 -1.46 -18.08 5.40
CA THR A 350 -1.38 -17.36 6.68
C THR A 350 -2.48 -16.32 6.88
N GLY A 351 -3.50 -16.30 6.00
CA GLY A 351 -4.75 -15.59 6.22
C GLY A 351 -4.77 -14.12 5.83
N LEU A 352 -5.48 -13.33 6.63
CA LEU A 352 -5.70 -11.91 6.39
C LEU A 352 -4.55 -11.08 6.95
N TYR A 353 -3.95 -10.26 6.10
CA TYR A 353 -3.01 -9.19 6.48
C TYR A 353 -3.70 -7.85 6.43
N VAL A 354 -3.52 -7.04 7.46
CA VAL A 354 -3.94 -5.64 7.50
C VAL A 354 -2.70 -4.77 7.63
N LEU A 355 -2.49 -3.91 6.66
CA LEU A 355 -1.26 -3.13 6.48
C LEU A 355 -1.58 -1.64 6.30
N LYS A 356 -0.56 -0.79 6.43
CA LYS A 356 -0.60 0.62 6.06
C LYS A 356 0.75 1.08 5.52
N THR A 357 0.73 1.97 4.51
CA THR A 357 1.95 2.64 4.04
C THR A 357 2.43 3.66 5.06
N THR A 358 3.75 3.79 5.21
CA THR A 358 4.36 4.79 6.09
C THR A 358 4.48 6.16 5.41
N PHE A 359 4.47 7.23 6.20
CA PHE A 359 4.95 8.55 5.78
C PHE A 359 6.43 8.65 6.14
N ASN A 360 7.30 8.71 5.15
CA ASN A 360 8.74 8.74 5.37
C ASN A 360 9.23 10.18 5.47
N VAL A 361 9.79 10.53 6.62
CA VAL A 361 10.36 11.85 6.87
C VAL A 361 11.86 11.71 7.04
N LYS A 362 12.60 12.32 6.11
CA LYS A 362 14.05 12.42 6.23
C LYS A 362 14.41 13.68 6.98
N MET A 363 15.14 13.53 8.07
CA MET A 363 15.57 14.63 8.94
C MET A 363 16.88 14.27 9.65
N ALA A 364 17.62 15.30 10.06
CA ALA A 364 18.80 15.16 10.90
C ALA A 364 18.66 16.05 12.14
N ILE A 365 19.26 15.62 13.24
CA ILE A 365 19.34 16.39 14.49
C ILE A 365 20.74 16.97 14.57
N GLU A 366 20.87 18.28 14.76
CA GLU A 366 22.17 18.99 14.73
C GLU A 366 23.24 18.31 15.58
N GLY A 367 22.95 18.07 16.86
CA GLY A 367 23.95 17.51 17.78
C GLY A 367 24.27 16.04 17.51
N PHE A 368 23.35 15.29 16.92
CA PHE A 368 23.52 13.87 16.62
C PHE A 368 24.23 13.60 15.29
N TYR A 369 24.35 14.60 14.41
CA TYR A 369 24.87 14.39 13.07
C TYR A 369 26.39 14.38 13.03
N ASN A 370 26.95 13.34 12.41
CA ASN A 370 28.36 13.17 12.15
C ASN A 370 28.67 13.46 10.66
N SER A 371 29.29 14.60 10.38
CA SER A 371 29.60 15.03 9.02
C SER A 371 30.68 14.19 8.33
N VAL A 372 31.51 13.45 9.09
CA VAL A 372 32.54 12.56 8.51
C VAL A 372 31.91 11.29 7.95
N LEU A 373 30.90 10.77 8.64
CA LEU A 373 30.20 9.54 8.25
C LEU A 373 28.92 9.81 7.44
N ASN A 374 28.45 11.06 7.39
CA ASN A 374 27.17 11.47 6.81
C ASN A 374 25.95 10.74 7.42
N THR A 375 26.03 10.41 8.70
CA THR A 375 25.00 9.69 9.47
C THR A 375 24.78 10.39 10.80
N MET A 376 23.74 10.04 11.53
CA MET A 376 23.69 10.33 12.97
C MET A 376 24.51 9.27 13.74
N ILE A 377 24.95 9.62 14.95
CA ILE A 377 25.72 8.72 15.82
C ILE A 377 24.83 7.59 16.37
N SER A 378 23.55 7.86 16.55
CA SER A 378 22.51 6.91 17.00
C SER A 378 21.16 7.27 16.43
N GLY A 379 20.24 6.30 16.37
CA GLY A 379 18.83 6.55 16.16
C GLY A 379 18.19 7.09 17.44
N ASP A 380 17.18 7.96 17.29
CA ASP A 380 16.40 8.46 18.42
C ASP A 380 14.92 8.63 18.07
N THR A 381 14.07 8.66 19.09
CA THR A 381 12.62 8.79 18.93
C THR A 381 12.24 10.23 18.59
N VAL A 382 11.51 10.38 17.50
CA VAL A 382 10.90 11.66 17.09
C VAL A 382 9.39 11.52 17.03
N LYS A 383 8.69 12.62 17.29
CA LYS A 383 7.25 12.77 17.07
C LYS A 383 7.02 13.59 15.81
N ALA A 384 6.04 13.20 15.02
CA ALA A 384 5.55 13.99 13.92
C ALA A 384 4.08 14.32 14.10
N TYR A 385 3.69 15.51 13.69
CA TYR A 385 2.31 15.99 13.73
C TYR A 385 1.90 16.46 12.34
N LEU A 386 0.68 16.13 11.93
CA LEU A 386 0.00 16.77 10.81
C LEU A 386 -0.94 17.82 11.40
N ARG A 387 -0.67 19.09 11.11
CA ARG A 387 -1.52 20.21 11.53
C ARG A 387 -2.23 20.83 10.35
N ASN A 388 -3.48 21.22 10.54
CA ASN A 388 -4.26 21.91 9.52
C ASN A 388 -3.46 23.07 8.92
N SER A 389 -3.59 23.29 7.61
CA SER A 389 -2.84 24.33 6.86
C SER A 389 -3.35 25.75 7.10
N SER A 390 -4.40 25.92 7.90
CA SER A 390 -4.99 27.22 8.27
C SER A 390 -5.10 27.38 9.79
N SER A 391 -5.00 28.64 10.26
CA SER A 391 -5.17 28.97 11.68
C SER A 391 -6.53 28.43 12.21
N PRO A 392 -6.55 27.89 13.43
CA PRO A 392 -5.53 27.86 14.48
C PRO A 392 -4.54 26.67 14.40
N TYR A 393 -4.35 26.05 13.24
CA TYR A 393 -3.40 24.96 12.98
C TYR A 393 -3.56 23.77 13.93
N ASN A 394 -4.80 23.36 14.15
CA ASN A 394 -5.12 22.23 15.02
C ASN A 394 -4.41 20.96 14.54
N ILE A 395 -4.02 20.11 15.48
CA ILE A 395 -3.47 18.78 15.18
C ILE A 395 -4.58 17.91 14.59
N ALA A 396 -4.36 17.43 13.37
CA ALA A 396 -5.23 16.46 12.71
C ALA A 396 -4.82 15.02 13.06
N ASP A 397 -3.50 14.78 13.19
CA ASP A 397 -2.96 13.48 13.57
C ASP A 397 -1.55 13.60 14.13
N SER A 398 -1.09 12.56 14.83
CA SER A 398 0.27 12.49 15.36
C SER A 398 0.79 11.05 15.33
N SER A 399 2.11 10.92 15.22
CA SER A 399 2.79 9.62 15.21
C SER A 399 4.18 9.78 15.83
N ALA A 400 4.74 8.68 16.33
CA ALA A 400 6.12 8.62 16.80
C ALA A 400 6.88 7.51 16.06
N ALA A 401 8.15 7.75 15.78
CA ALA A 401 9.03 6.78 15.13
C ALA A 401 10.48 7.01 15.56
N VAL A 402 11.30 5.99 15.40
CA VAL A 402 12.76 6.12 15.58
C VAL A 402 13.37 6.52 14.23
N ILE A 403 14.25 7.53 14.24
CA ILE A 403 15.05 7.87 13.06
C ILE A 403 16.09 6.78 12.87
N ASP A 404 16.15 6.20 11.68
CA ASP A 404 17.30 5.37 11.30
C ASP A 404 18.53 6.24 11.10
N ALA A 405 19.59 5.95 11.85
CA ALA A 405 20.78 6.79 11.91
C ALA A 405 21.53 6.86 10.56
N ILE A 406 21.45 5.83 9.74
CA ILE A 406 22.17 5.74 8.46
C ILE A 406 21.40 6.45 7.34
N SER A 407 20.12 6.12 7.17
CA SER A 407 19.29 6.71 6.14
C SER A 407 18.73 8.09 6.51
N LEU A 408 18.84 8.50 7.78
CA LEU A 408 18.26 9.72 8.35
C LEU A 408 16.73 9.75 8.22
N THR A 409 16.06 8.60 8.15
CA THR A 409 14.63 8.52 7.84
C THR A 409 13.85 7.96 9.03
N ALA A 410 12.79 8.66 9.42
CA ALA A 410 11.77 8.17 10.34
C ALA A 410 10.50 7.80 9.55
N LYS A 411 9.87 6.66 9.88
CA LYS A 411 8.70 6.11 9.19
C LYS A 411 7.48 6.20 10.11
N PHE A 412 6.59 7.14 9.81
CA PHE A 412 5.41 7.43 10.63
C PHE A 412 4.15 6.78 10.08
N ASN A 413 3.23 6.39 10.98
CA ASN A 413 1.89 5.93 10.64
C ASN A 413 0.86 6.94 11.17
N PHE A 414 0.14 7.59 10.27
CA PHE A 414 -0.98 8.46 10.61
C PHE A 414 -2.29 7.74 10.33
N PHE A 415 -3.17 7.65 11.33
CA PHE A 415 -4.40 6.86 11.26
C PHE A 415 -5.67 7.69 11.13
N ASN A 416 -5.65 8.95 11.57
CA ASN A 416 -6.84 9.79 11.70
C ASN A 416 -6.90 10.90 10.65
N ALA A 417 -5.76 11.32 10.09
CA ALA A 417 -5.75 12.38 9.11
C ALA A 417 -6.36 11.91 7.78
N ALA A 418 -7.33 12.69 7.26
CA ALA A 418 -7.86 12.51 5.91
C ALA A 418 -6.87 13.00 4.85
N ALA A 419 -7.13 12.69 3.57
CA ALA A 419 -6.37 13.29 2.48
C ALA A 419 -6.52 14.81 2.49
N GLY A 420 -5.42 15.55 2.38
CA GLY A 420 -5.44 17.01 2.46
C GLY A 420 -4.06 17.64 2.53
N ASN A 421 -4.05 18.95 2.78
CA ASN A 421 -2.84 19.73 2.96
C ASN A 421 -2.62 20.04 4.44
N TYR A 422 -1.45 19.68 4.96
CA TYR A 422 -1.09 19.85 6.36
C TYR A 422 0.31 20.44 6.50
N TYR A 423 0.56 21.24 7.51
CA TYR A 423 1.92 21.43 7.97
C TYR A 423 2.39 20.14 8.64
N LEU A 424 3.56 19.66 8.22
CA LEU A 424 4.27 18.57 8.89
C LEU A 424 5.21 19.17 9.93
N ILE A 425 5.06 18.76 11.17
CA ILE A 425 5.90 19.21 12.28
C ILE A 425 6.69 18.00 12.79
N VAL A 426 7.95 18.21 13.08
CA VAL A 426 8.81 17.24 13.76
C VAL A 426 9.28 17.80 15.10
N SER A 427 9.30 16.94 16.12
CA SER A 427 9.70 17.28 17.48
C SER A 427 10.54 16.17 18.08
N HIS A 428 11.68 16.52 18.63
CA HIS A 428 12.61 15.63 19.33
C HIS A 428 12.75 16.05 20.79
N ARG A 429 13.23 15.18 21.68
CA ARG A 429 13.30 15.39 23.14
C ARG A 429 14.08 16.67 23.54
N ASN A 430 15.11 17.06 22.80
CA ASN A 430 15.97 18.18 23.11
C ASN A 430 16.27 19.08 21.90
N SER A 431 15.44 19.02 20.86
CA SER A 431 15.60 19.85 19.67
C SER A 431 14.42 20.77 19.50
N LEU A 432 14.62 21.89 18.85
CA LEU A 432 13.56 22.86 18.55
C LEU A 432 12.51 22.22 17.64
N GLU A 433 11.23 22.42 17.96
CA GLU A 433 10.12 22.01 17.10
C GLU A 433 10.25 22.68 15.73
N THR A 434 10.21 21.89 14.66
CA THR A 434 10.44 22.39 13.29
C THR A 434 9.23 22.08 12.41
N TRP A 435 8.72 23.11 11.73
CA TRP A 435 7.57 23.05 10.83
C TRP A 435 8.03 22.95 9.39
N SER A 436 7.31 22.19 8.53
CA SER A 436 7.57 22.19 7.10
C SER A 436 7.41 23.58 6.49
N GLY A 437 8.25 23.91 5.49
CA GLY A 437 8.29 25.25 4.87
C GLY A 437 6.95 25.67 4.25
N ASN A 438 6.20 24.70 3.75
CA ASN A 438 4.85 24.84 3.21
C ASN A 438 4.00 23.66 3.66
N PRO A 439 2.67 23.78 3.57
CA PRO A 439 1.80 22.61 3.74
C PRO A 439 2.16 21.50 2.76
N VAL A 440 2.27 20.28 3.27
CA VAL A 440 2.53 19.06 2.49
C VAL A 440 1.21 18.40 2.12
N VAL A 441 1.14 17.83 0.93
CA VAL A 441 -0.01 17.00 0.52
C VAL A 441 0.11 15.65 1.23
N TYR A 442 -0.87 15.29 2.03
CA TYR A 442 -1.00 13.96 2.62
C TYR A 442 -2.09 13.17 1.89
N ASN A 443 -1.73 11.99 1.41
CA ASN A 443 -2.66 11.05 0.80
C ASN A 443 -2.55 9.70 1.55
N PRO A 444 -3.53 9.31 2.36
CA PRO A 444 -3.50 8.04 3.08
C PRO A 444 -3.44 6.81 2.16
N MET A 445 -3.96 6.94 0.92
CA MET A 445 -3.95 5.86 -0.08
C MET A 445 -2.69 5.88 -0.97
N GLY A 446 -1.63 6.54 -0.56
CA GLY A 446 -0.40 6.66 -1.35
C GLY A 446 0.84 6.52 -0.50
N PHE A 447 1.98 6.75 -1.14
CA PHE A 447 3.27 6.82 -0.49
C PHE A 447 3.64 8.30 -0.27
N ASN A 448 3.85 8.68 0.98
CA ASN A 448 4.11 10.06 1.37
C ASN A 448 5.56 10.20 1.84
N THR A 449 6.25 11.26 1.37
CA THR A 449 7.63 11.55 1.77
C THR A 449 7.84 13.03 2.00
N TYR A 450 8.75 13.37 2.91
CA TYR A 450 9.25 14.73 3.07
C TYR A 450 10.73 14.72 3.49
N ASP A 451 11.57 15.53 2.85
CA ASP A 451 13.00 15.66 3.17
C ASP A 451 13.29 17.04 3.74
N PHE A 452 13.61 17.11 5.05
CA PHE A 452 14.07 18.34 5.68
C PHE A 452 15.56 18.60 5.42
N THR A 453 16.33 17.60 5.00
CA THR A 453 17.81 17.68 5.02
C THR A 453 18.42 18.34 3.78
N ASP A 454 17.67 18.51 2.70
CA ASP A 454 18.21 18.93 1.39
C ASP A 454 18.27 20.45 1.18
N SER A 455 17.41 21.22 1.90
CA SER A 455 17.35 22.67 1.78
C SER A 455 16.83 23.29 3.08
N GLN A 456 17.39 24.45 3.44
CA GLN A 456 16.91 25.23 4.59
C GLN A 456 15.45 25.68 4.42
N SER A 457 15.01 25.93 3.18
CA SER A 457 13.63 26.30 2.84
C SER A 457 12.59 25.21 3.06
N LYS A 458 13.03 23.98 3.37
CA LYS A 458 12.13 22.89 3.80
C LYS A 458 11.57 23.12 5.20
N ALA A 459 12.17 24.01 5.99
CA ALA A 459 11.58 24.46 7.25
C ALA A 459 10.95 25.85 7.09
N TYR A 460 9.84 26.07 7.80
CA TYR A 460 9.16 27.36 7.83
C TYR A 460 10.10 28.46 8.36
N GLY A 461 10.14 29.58 7.67
CA GLY A 461 11.07 30.67 7.99
C GLY A 461 12.56 30.31 7.84
N ASN A 462 12.89 29.27 7.09
CA ASN A 462 14.25 28.71 6.95
C ASN A 462 14.89 28.31 8.30
N ASN A 463 14.08 27.87 9.27
CA ASN A 463 14.51 27.64 10.65
C ASN A 463 15.19 26.27 10.82
N MET A 464 16.34 26.09 10.19
CA MET A 464 17.20 24.91 10.30
C MET A 464 18.67 25.27 10.29
N LYS A 465 19.48 24.45 10.96
CA LYS A 465 20.93 24.56 11.01
C LYS A 465 21.57 23.95 9.76
N SER A 466 22.53 24.65 9.15
CA SER A 466 23.46 24.03 8.21
C SER A 466 24.44 23.16 9.02
N ILE A 467 24.37 21.84 8.83
CA ILE A 467 25.16 20.87 9.60
C ILE A 467 26.28 20.22 8.78
N ASP A 468 26.20 20.32 7.45
CA ASP A 468 27.24 19.84 6.55
C ASP A 468 27.27 20.67 5.26
N THR A 469 28.43 20.71 4.63
CA THR A 469 28.67 21.42 3.36
C THR A 469 29.02 20.49 2.20
N SER A 470 29.34 19.22 2.50
CA SER A 470 29.73 18.22 1.48
C SER A 470 29.41 16.78 1.92
N PRO A 471 28.22 16.28 1.64
CA PRO A 471 27.07 16.91 0.94
C PRO A 471 26.40 17.99 1.78
N VAL A 472 25.81 18.99 1.14
CA VAL A 472 25.01 20.00 1.85
C VAL A 472 23.89 19.33 2.62
N ARG A 473 23.81 19.59 3.94
CA ARG A 473 22.79 19.04 4.84
C ARG A 473 22.31 20.08 5.84
N TYR A 474 21.03 19.96 6.15
CA TYR A 474 20.38 20.78 7.17
C TYR A 474 19.81 19.86 8.26
N GLY A 475 19.82 20.32 9.51
CA GLY A 475 19.28 19.62 10.66
C GLY A 475 18.41 20.53 11.52
N VAL A 476 17.53 19.95 12.32
CA VAL A 476 16.78 20.67 13.34
C VAL A 476 17.75 21.16 14.42
N PHE A 477 17.55 22.37 14.93
CA PHE A 477 18.39 22.94 15.97
C PHE A 477 18.29 22.12 17.27
N SER A 478 19.43 21.81 17.86
CA SER A 478 19.55 21.12 19.16
C SER A 478 19.69 22.13 20.30
N GLY A 479 19.22 21.78 21.51
CA GLY A 479 19.40 22.53 22.73
C GLY A 479 18.13 23.06 23.40
N ASP A 480 16.93 22.89 22.82
CA ASP A 480 15.65 23.18 23.50
C ASP A 480 15.29 22.01 24.45
N VAL A 481 15.97 21.95 25.60
CA VAL A 481 15.84 20.82 26.54
C VAL A 481 14.66 20.97 27.51
N ASN A 482 14.22 22.20 27.78
CA ASN A 482 13.04 22.49 28.61
C ASN A 482 11.75 22.49 27.79
N LYS A 483 11.84 22.44 26.44
CA LYS A 483 10.72 22.43 25.49
C LYS A 483 9.82 23.65 25.53
N ASP A 484 10.39 24.83 25.82
CA ASP A 484 9.68 26.10 25.83
C ASP A 484 9.66 26.82 24.46
N GLN A 485 10.30 26.19 23.43
CA GLN A 485 10.34 26.65 22.04
C GLN A 485 11.37 27.76 21.78
N SER A 486 12.30 27.94 22.68
CA SER A 486 13.46 28.81 22.56
C SER A 486 14.71 28.05 22.98
N ILE A 487 15.87 28.41 22.48
CA ILE A 487 17.15 27.89 22.97
C ILE A 487 17.86 29.05 23.64
N ASP A 488 17.95 29.02 24.99
CA ASP A 488 18.45 30.15 25.78
C ASP A 488 19.19 29.71 27.06
N LEU A 489 19.38 30.65 27.97
CA LEU A 489 20.12 30.44 29.23
C LEU A 489 19.41 29.46 30.17
N SER A 490 18.08 29.25 30.04
CA SER A 490 17.36 28.31 30.88
C SER A 490 17.72 26.87 30.51
N ASP A 491 17.90 26.59 29.22
CA ASP A 491 18.37 25.30 28.70
C ASP A 491 19.81 25.03 29.12
N LEU A 492 20.68 26.04 28.95
CA LEU A 492 22.09 25.93 29.36
C LEU A 492 22.21 25.62 30.86
N GLY A 493 21.37 26.25 31.70
CA GLY A 493 21.37 26.00 33.13
C GLY A 493 20.97 24.56 33.49
N MET A 494 20.07 23.94 32.73
CA MET A 494 19.70 22.54 32.90
C MET A 494 20.84 21.62 32.50
N ILE A 495 21.49 21.86 31.35
CA ILE A 495 22.61 21.04 30.86
C ILE A 495 23.82 21.17 31.83
N ASP A 496 24.16 22.39 32.25
CA ASP A 496 25.27 22.64 33.20
C ASP A 496 25.07 21.91 34.54
N ASN A 497 23.82 21.93 35.06
CA ASN A 497 23.48 21.20 36.27
C ASN A 497 23.66 19.69 36.11
N ASP A 498 23.21 19.12 34.99
CA ASP A 498 23.35 17.70 34.72
C ASP A 498 24.81 17.30 34.46
N ALA A 499 25.56 18.12 33.72
CA ALA A 499 27.00 17.93 33.49
C ALA A 499 27.80 17.97 34.81
N SER A 500 27.48 18.96 35.69
CA SER A 500 28.08 19.06 37.01
C SER A 500 27.80 17.88 37.93
N ASN A 501 26.67 17.20 37.72
CA ASN A 501 26.25 15.99 38.42
C ASN A 501 26.72 14.69 37.74
N PHE A 502 27.48 14.78 36.62
CA PHE A 502 27.90 13.64 35.81
C PHE A 502 26.72 12.77 35.36
N SER A 503 25.61 13.39 34.97
CA SER A 503 24.40 12.71 34.52
C SER A 503 24.65 11.98 33.22
N ILE A 504 24.20 10.72 33.14
CA ILE A 504 24.37 9.83 31.97
C ILE A 504 23.07 9.18 31.58
N GLY A 505 23.00 8.69 30.33
CA GLY A 505 21.88 7.90 29.80
C GLY A 505 20.94 8.74 28.95
N TYR A 506 19.71 8.23 28.74
CA TYR A 506 18.71 8.86 27.88
C TYR A 506 18.03 10.05 28.59
N ILE A 507 18.71 11.19 28.62
CA ILE A 507 18.28 12.42 29.31
C ILE A 507 18.15 13.58 28.32
N PRO A 508 17.30 14.59 28.56
CA PRO A 508 17.19 15.76 27.68
C PRO A 508 18.49 16.55 27.50
N SER A 509 19.33 16.58 28.54
CA SER A 509 20.61 17.30 28.56
C SER A 509 21.71 16.65 27.71
N ASP A 510 21.55 15.41 27.29
CA ASP A 510 22.40 14.75 26.27
C ASP A 510 21.93 15.23 24.89
N VAL A 511 22.49 16.36 24.44
CA VAL A 511 22.09 17.07 23.24
C VAL A 511 22.78 16.52 21.99
N ASN A 512 23.94 15.86 22.19
CA ASN A 512 24.71 15.26 21.11
C ASN A 512 24.44 13.74 20.92
N GLY A 513 23.74 13.08 21.88
CA GLY A 513 23.31 11.69 21.78
C GLY A 513 24.38 10.66 22.13
N ASP A 514 25.44 11.04 22.87
CA ASP A 514 26.50 10.14 23.32
C ASP A 514 26.24 9.51 24.69
N ASN A 515 25.07 9.77 25.27
CA ASN A 515 24.59 9.36 26.59
C ASN A 515 25.31 9.99 27.79
N VAL A 516 25.97 11.12 27.61
CA VAL A 516 26.65 11.86 28.68
C VAL A 516 26.24 13.32 28.59
N ALA A 517 25.84 13.94 29.68
CA ALA A 517 25.71 15.40 29.72
C ALA A 517 27.07 16.02 30.07
N ASP A 518 27.68 16.75 29.13
CA ASP A 518 28.99 17.34 29.32
C ASP A 518 29.19 18.67 28.56
N LEU A 519 30.44 19.13 28.46
CA LEU A 519 30.79 20.39 27.80
C LEU A 519 30.44 20.41 26.31
N SER A 520 30.35 19.25 25.65
CA SER A 520 29.97 19.16 24.23
C SER A 520 28.52 19.61 24.03
N ASP A 521 27.62 19.21 24.93
CA ASP A 521 26.20 19.56 24.92
C ASP A 521 26.00 21.04 25.22
N ILE A 522 26.73 21.55 26.23
CA ILE A 522 26.77 22.98 26.56
C ILE A 522 27.18 23.78 25.33
N THR A 523 28.25 23.38 24.63
CA THR A 523 28.79 24.10 23.46
C THR A 523 27.78 24.21 22.31
N ILE A 524 27.06 23.12 22.01
CA ILE A 524 26.02 23.09 20.96
C ILE A 524 24.90 24.08 21.33
N THR A 525 24.40 23.97 22.57
CA THR A 525 23.29 24.78 23.07
C THR A 525 23.67 26.26 23.17
N GLU A 526 24.89 26.57 23.68
CA GLU A 526 25.41 27.94 23.77
C GLU A 526 25.49 28.62 22.40
N ASN A 527 25.99 27.93 21.39
CA ASN A 527 26.06 28.44 20.02
C ASN A 527 24.67 28.83 19.48
N ASN A 528 23.66 28.03 19.79
CA ASN A 528 22.29 28.33 19.35
C ASN A 528 21.62 29.40 20.20
N ALA A 529 21.84 29.42 21.51
CA ALA A 529 21.36 30.47 22.41
C ALA A 529 21.93 31.82 22.08
N PHE A 530 23.26 31.90 21.76
CA PHE A 530 23.92 33.12 21.33
C PHE A 530 23.31 33.72 20.06
N ASN A 531 22.77 32.89 19.18
CA ASN A 531 22.09 33.28 17.95
C ASN A 531 20.58 33.52 18.14
N PHE A 532 20.06 33.48 19.37
CA PHE A 532 18.66 33.69 19.71
C PHE A 532 17.71 32.80 18.93
N ILE A 533 18.07 31.50 18.81
CA ILE A 533 17.27 30.52 18.05
C ILE A 533 15.97 30.23 18.79
N THR A 534 14.86 30.50 18.12
CA THR A 534 13.51 30.21 18.63
C THR A 534 12.65 29.57 17.53
N ILE A 535 11.50 29.03 17.89
CA ILE A 535 10.56 28.46 16.92
C ILE A 535 10.08 29.53 15.93
N ILE A 536 10.01 29.15 14.65
CA ILE A 536 9.35 29.95 13.60
C ILE A 536 8.21 29.10 13.02
N ARG A 537 7.00 29.65 13.04
CA ARG A 537 5.77 28.96 12.60
C ARG A 537 4.84 29.93 11.87
N PRO A 538 3.88 29.41 11.03
CA PRO A 538 2.91 30.24 10.30
C PRO A 538 1.97 31.05 11.18
#